data_b641ea4ce1f5866ac3ff0606046bee94
#
_entry.id   b641ea4ce1f5866ac3ff0606046bee94
#
_cell.length_a   1.000
_cell.length_b   1.000
_cell.length_c   1.000
_cell.angle_alpha   90.00
_cell.angle_beta   90.00
_cell.angle_gamma   90.00
#
_symmetry.space_group_name_H-M   'P 1'
#
loop_
_entity.id
_entity.type
_entity.pdbx_description
1 polymer ?
#
loop_
_entity_poly.entity_id
_entity_poly.type
_entity_poly.pdbx_seq_one_letter_code
_entity_poly.pdbx_strand_id
1 'polypeptide(L)'
;MNFKRVIGIFAIISAFSNQSLGQEEADSLSLEVPLNLPKIGEPYIADRIGDWSLECVRDQDGFEKCEMTQLLLNKQKQPMSEISLFRLNNNQGISAGANIVVPLETLLTIPLTISFDEENVKQYPFSFCNAIGCIVRVGLTENEISILKKGATANISVVHISQPNRQITFGLSLIGFTAAFERTSILGN
;
A
#
# COMPACT_ATOMS: atom_id res chain seq x y z
N MET A 1 -21.16 -57.58 -56.75
CA MET A 1 -21.86 -57.88 -58.03
C MET A 1 -22.20 -56.52 -58.64
N ASN A 2 -21.66 -56.26 -59.86
CA ASN A 2 -21.98 -55.22 -60.85
C ASN A 2 -21.75 -53.74 -60.45
N PHE A 3 -20.70 -53.12 -60.86
CA PHE A 3 -20.28 -52.66 -62.21
C PHE A 3 -21.32 -51.74 -62.91
N LYS A 4 -21.01 -50.43 -63.02
CA LYS A 4 -21.06 -49.77 -64.31
C LYS A 4 -20.36 -48.39 -64.25
N ARG A 5 -19.34 -48.27 -65.07
CA ARG A 5 -18.68 -47.03 -65.55
C ARG A 5 -19.66 -46.23 -66.38
N VAL A 6 -19.53 -44.90 -66.40
CA VAL A 6 -19.66 -44.11 -67.60
C VAL A 6 -18.72 -42.87 -67.53
N ILE A 7 -18.11 -42.64 -68.63
CA ILE A 7 -17.04 -41.76 -69.08
C ILE A 7 -17.62 -40.40 -69.45
N GLY A 8 -16.82 -39.32 -69.29
CA GLY A 8 -16.66 -38.26 -70.29
C GLY A 8 -17.30 -36.93 -69.82
N ILE A 9 -16.56 -35.87 -69.79
CA ILE A 9 -16.20 -35.00 -70.90
C ILE A 9 -15.37 -33.83 -70.37
N PHE A 10 -14.27 -33.55 -71.00
CA PHE A 10 -13.41 -32.37 -70.91
C PHE A 10 -14.15 -31.09 -71.20
N ALA A 11 -13.97 -30.04 -70.42
CA ALA A 11 -14.09 -28.67 -70.89
C ALA A 11 -13.00 -27.84 -70.24
N ILE A 12 -12.05 -27.47 -71.04
CA ILE A 12 -11.01 -26.48 -70.79
C ILE A 12 -11.66 -25.13 -70.90
N ILE A 13 -11.62 -24.31 -69.88
CA ILE A 13 -11.88 -22.87 -69.94
C ILE A 13 -10.73 -22.14 -69.24
N SER A 14 -10.19 -21.26 -70.06
CA SER A 14 -9.04 -20.40 -69.98
C SER A 14 -8.86 -19.59 -68.66
N ALA A 15 -7.59 -19.42 -68.38
CA ALA A 15 -7.02 -18.48 -67.46
C ALA A 15 -7.55 -17.05 -67.57
N PHE A 16 -7.91 -16.48 -66.42
CA PHE A 16 -7.80 -15.04 -66.21
C PHE A 16 -7.00 -14.85 -64.92
N SER A 17 -5.75 -14.46 -65.12
CA SER A 17 -4.87 -13.96 -64.08
C SER A 17 -5.38 -12.58 -63.62
N ASN A 18 -6.04 -12.52 -62.49
CA ASN A 18 -6.16 -11.28 -61.75
C ASN A 18 -5.02 -11.25 -60.71
N GLN A 19 -3.99 -10.49 -61.02
CA GLN A 19 -3.04 -9.98 -60.05
C GLN A 19 -3.77 -8.96 -59.17
N SER A 20 -4.26 -9.37 -58.02
CA SER A 20 -4.60 -8.44 -56.94
C SER A 20 -3.30 -8.04 -56.25
N LEU A 21 -2.94 -6.78 -56.40
CA LEU A 21 -1.95 -6.10 -55.57
C LEU A 21 -2.33 -6.28 -54.10
N GLY A 22 -1.47 -7.00 -53.38
CA GLY A 22 -1.58 -7.09 -51.95
C GLY A 22 -1.39 -5.71 -51.34
N GLN A 23 -2.45 -5.16 -50.76
CA GLN A 23 -2.34 -4.15 -49.73
C GLN A 23 -1.80 -4.88 -48.50
N GLU A 24 -0.53 -4.66 -48.21
CA GLU A 24 0.01 -4.86 -46.87
C GLU A 24 -0.78 -3.91 -45.94
N GLU A 25 -1.83 -4.43 -45.31
CA GLU A 25 -2.33 -3.83 -44.09
C GLU A 25 -1.17 -3.90 -43.07
N ALA A 26 -0.58 -2.74 -42.81
CA ALA A 26 0.27 -2.53 -41.69
C ALA A 26 -0.59 -2.78 -40.44
N ASP A 27 -0.54 -4.01 -39.96
CA ASP A 27 -1.07 -4.40 -38.67
C ASP A 27 -0.30 -3.59 -37.64
N SER A 28 -0.86 -2.43 -37.24
CA SER A 28 -0.37 -1.64 -36.15
C SER A 28 -0.58 -2.50 -34.90
N LEU A 29 0.47 -3.21 -34.51
CA LEU A 29 0.59 -3.79 -33.15
C LEU A 29 0.49 -2.63 -32.16
N SER A 30 -0.74 -2.21 -31.88
CA SER A 30 -1.03 -1.48 -30.67
C SER A 30 -0.82 -2.47 -29.52
N LEU A 31 0.37 -2.43 -28.94
CA LEU A 31 0.59 -2.96 -27.61
C LEU A 31 -0.32 -2.17 -26.67
N GLU A 32 -1.58 -2.56 -26.60
CA GLU A 32 -2.44 -2.23 -25.47
C GLU A 32 -1.86 -2.97 -24.26
N VAL A 33 -0.82 -2.41 -23.68
CA VAL A 33 -0.47 -2.69 -22.30
C VAL A 33 -1.71 -2.25 -21.52
N PRO A 34 -2.45 -3.15 -20.87
CA PRO A 34 -3.53 -2.72 -20.01
C PRO A 34 -2.87 -1.88 -18.90
N LEU A 35 -2.94 -0.55 -19.04
CA LEU A 35 -2.62 0.34 -17.95
C LEU A 35 -3.66 0.05 -16.87
N ASN A 36 -3.32 -0.86 -15.97
CA ASN A 36 -4.11 -1.15 -14.79
C ASN A 36 -3.88 0.01 -13.80
N LEU A 37 -4.32 1.21 -14.23
CA LEU A 37 -4.22 2.40 -13.42
C LEU A 37 -5.07 2.22 -12.16
N PRO A 38 -4.56 2.61 -11.00
CA PRO A 38 -5.32 2.60 -9.76
C PRO A 38 -6.61 3.39 -9.93
N LYS A 39 -7.71 2.85 -9.41
CA LYS A 39 -9.00 3.53 -9.47
C LYS A 39 -8.99 4.77 -8.59
N ILE A 40 -9.72 5.78 -9.02
CA ILE A 40 -9.87 7.03 -8.27
C ILE A 40 -10.55 6.74 -6.92
N GLY A 41 -9.96 7.24 -5.84
CA GLY A 41 -10.45 7.10 -4.48
C GLY A 41 -10.20 5.73 -3.83
N GLU A 42 -9.65 4.74 -4.55
CA GLU A 42 -9.28 3.45 -3.97
C GLU A 42 -7.79 3.45 -3.56
N PRO A 43 -7.45 3.00 -2.33
CA PRO A 43 -6.06 2.86 -1.92
C PRO A 43 -5.36 1.74 -2.68
N TYR A 44 -4.10 1.93 -2.99
CA TYR A 44 -3.25 0.92 -3.61
C TYR A 44 -1.83 1.02 -3.11
N ILE A 45 -1.10 -0.09 -3.14
CA ILE A 45 0.32 -0.11 -2.78
C ILE A 45 1.13 0.33 -4.00
N ALA A 46 1.70 1.53 -3.92
CA ALA A 46 2.54 2.09 -4.97
C ALA A 46 3.96 1.52 -4.95
N ASP A 47 4.48 1.18 -3.77
CA ASP A 47 5.82 0.59 -3.61
C ASP A 47 5.97 -0.11 -2.25
N ARG A 48 7.07 -0.88 -2.11
CA ARG A 48 7.52 -1.49 -0.86
C ARG A 48 8.98 -1.13 -0.64
N ILE A 49 9.27 -0.50 0.50
CA ILE A 49 10.57 0.09 0.82
C ILE A 49 11.03 -0.47 2.17
N GLY A 50 11.90 -1.47 2.15
CA GLY A 50 12.22 -2.23 3.35
C GLY A 50 10.97 -2.92 3.91
N ASP A 51 10.67 -2.66 5.19
CA ASP A 51 9.50 -3.21 5.87
C ASP A 51 8.26 -2.28 5.79
N TRP A 52 8.33 -1.22 4.98
CA TRP A 52 7.26 -0.26 4.78
C TRP A 52 6.60 -0.40 3.41
N SER A 53 5.28 -0.24 3.38
CA SER A 53 4.52 -0.08 2.15
C SER A 53 4.22 1.40 1.93
N LEU A 54 4.39 1.89 0.71
CA LEU A 54 3.89 3.20 0.30
C LEU A 54 2.49 3.01 -0.25
N GLU A 55 1.49 3.42 0.52
CA GLU A 55 0.08 3.35 0.13
C GLU A 55 -0.39 4.70 -0.38
N CYS A 56 -0.97 4.72 -1.56
CA CYS A 56 -1.40 5.93 -2.22
C CYS A 56 -2.88 5.86 -2.59
N VAL A 57 -3.53 7.01 -2.59
CA VAL A 57 -4.88 7.20 -3.11
C VAL A 57 -4.81 8.29 -4.18
N ARG A 58 -5.36 7.99 -5.36
CA ARG A 58 -5.47 8.96 -6.45
C ARG A 58 -6.78 9.72 -6.33
N ASP A 59 -6.73 11.05 -6.34
CA ASP A 59 -7.92 11.89 -6.35
C ASP A 59 -8.47 12.10 -7.79
N GLN A 60 -9.56 12.84 -7.90
CA GLN A 60 -10.24 13.10 -9.18
C GLN A 60 -9.39 13.95 -10.15
N ASP A 61 -8.49 14.76 -9.62
CA ASP A 61 -7.60 15.62 -10.41
C ASP A 61 -6.31 14.89 -10.84
N GLY A 62 -6.17 13.60 -10.44
CA GLY A 62 -5.03 12.77 -10.76
C GLY A 62 -3.84 12.91 -9.80
N PHE A 63 -3.96 13.73 -8.74
CA PHE A 63 -2.95 13.82 -7.70
C PHE A 63 -2.97 12.59 -6.79
N GLU A 64 -1.78 12.14 -6.42
CA GLU A 64 -1.62 11.02 -5.50
C GLU A 64 -1.25 11.51 -4.11
N LYS A 65 -2.01 11.05 -3.10
CA LYS A 65 -1.71 11.25 -1.69
C LYS A 65 -1.21 9.95 -1.13
N CYS A 66 0.04 9.94 -0.69
CA CYS A 66 0.72 8.74 -0.23
C CYS A 66 1.07 8.84 1.24
N GLU A 67 0.86 7.76 1.97
CA GLU A 67 1.35 7.53 3.32
C GLU A 67 2.20 6.25 3.36
N MET A 68 3.07 6.14 4.35
CA MET A 68 3.82 4.92 4.57
C MET A 68 3.14 4.10 5.65
N THR A 69 2.93 2.81 5.39
CA THR A 69 2.23 1.91 6.29
C THR A 69 3.08 0.72 6.68
N GLN A 70 2.91 0.23 7.90
CA GLN A 70 3.52 -1.01 8.35
C GLN A 70 2.54 -1.80 9.21
N LEU A 71 2.37 -3.07 8.86
CA LEU A 71 1.60 -4.02 9.63
C LEU A 71 2.48 -4.64 10.71
N LEU A 72 2.12 -4.44 11.98
CA LEU A 72 2.87 -4.94 13.13
C LEU A 72 2.37 -6.32 13.50
N LEU A 73 3.29 -7.27 13.57
CA LEU A 73 2.99 -8.67 13.79
C LEU A 73 3.32 -9.08 15.23
N ASN A 74 2.53 -10.01 15.76
CA ASN A 74 2.88 -10.68 17.01
C ASN A 74 4.00 -11.72 16.79
N LYS A 75 4.42 -12.39 17.87
CA LYS A 75 5.45 -13.43 17.82
C LYS A 75 5.07 -14.62 16.91
N GLN A 76 3.78 -14.83 16.68
CA GLN A 76 3.25 -15.87 15.81
C GLN A 76 3.08 -15.39 14.34
N LYS A 77 3.58 -14.19 14.01
CA LYS A 77 3.47 -13.51 12.71
C LYS A 77 2.03 -13.24 12.28
N GLN A 78 1.13 -13.07 13.23
CA GLN A 78 -0.25 -12.64 12.96
C GLN A 78 -0.32 -11.11 13.02
N PRO A 79 -1.06 -10.45 12.11
CA PRO A 79 -1.26 -9.01 12.14
C PRO A 79 -2.06 -8.62 13.38
N MET A 80 -1.53 -7.67 14.13
CA MET A 80 -2.12 -7.23 15.40
C MET A 80 -2.35 -5.73 15.46
N SER A 81 -1.55 -4.95 14.77
CA SER A 81 -1.63 -3.49 14.79
C SER A 81 -1.14 -2.97 13.45
N GLU A 82 -1.52 -1.76 13.10
CA GLU A 82 -1.05 -1.08 11.90
C GLU A 82 -0.68 0.35 12.25
N ILE A 83 0.39 0.84 11.65
CA ILE A 83 0.75 2.25 11.68
C ILE A 83 0.73 2.80 10.28
N SER A 84 0.09 3.95 10.08
CA SER A 84 0.25 4.79 8.91
C SER A 84 0.88 6.12 9.30
N LEU A 85 1.80 6.63 8.47
CA LEU A 85 2.57 7.82 8.75
C LEU A 85 2.70 8.69 7.49
N PHE A 86 2.55 10.00 7.67
CA PHE A 86 2.61 11.00 6.61
C PHE A 86 3.28 12.27 7.12
N ARG A 87 3.86 13.05 6.21
CA ARG A 87 4.48 14.34 6.55
C ARG A 87 3.43 15.44 6.73
N LEU A 88 3.72 16.37 7.62
CA LEU A 88 2.91 17.56 7.85
C LEU A 88 3.73 18.80 7.56
N ASN A 89 3.07 19.78 6.94
CA ASN A 89 3.58 21.15 6.88
C ASN A 89 2.73 22.00 7.82
N ASN A 90 3.17 22.12 9.06
CA ASN A 90 2.51 22.99 10.01
C ASN A 90 3.54 23.80 10.82
N ASN A 91 3.10 24.97 11.32
CA ASN A 91 3.93 25.87 12.10
C ASN A 91 3.93 25.55 13.62
N GLN A 92 3.44 24.37 14.03
CA GLN A 92 3.26 23.99 15.43
C GLN A 92 4.35 23.05 15.96
N GLY A 93 5.44 22.88 15.21
CA GLY A 93 6.55 22.00 15.61
C GLY A 93 6.30 20.51 15.43
N ILE A 94 5.21 20.12 14.76
CA ILE A 94 4.89 18.76 14.38
C ILE A 94 5.25 18.57 12.91
N SER A 95 6.18 17.67 12.61
CA SER A 95 6.68 17.43 11.26
C SER A 95 6.00 16.26 10.55
N ALA A 96 5.37 15.38 11.33
CA ALA A 96 4.62 14.25 10.79
C ALA A 96 3.41 13.91 11.67
N GLY A 97 2.39 13.33 11.03
CA GLY A 97 1.27 12.68 11.68
C GLY A 97 1.36 11.17 11.52
N ALA A 98 0.88 10.44 12.52
CA ALA A 98 0.68 9.01 12.39
C ALA A 98 -0.67 8.59 12.98
N ASN A 99 -1.29 7.58 12.36
CA ASN A 99 -2.42 6.86 12.92
C ASN A 99 -1.96 5.45 13.28
N ILE A 100 -2.28 5.03 14.49
CA ILE A 100 -1.97 3.67 14.95
C ILE A 100 -3.30 2.99 15.26
N VAL A 101 -3.56 1.89 14.60
CA VAL A 101 -4.73 1.03 14.85
C VAL A 101 -4.28 -0.15 15.68
N VAL A 102 -4.91 -0.34 16.83
CA VAL A 102 -4.64 -1.47 17.72
C VAL A 102 -5.91 -2.32 17.88
N PRO A 103 -5.81 -3.58 18.32
CA PRO A 103 -6.95 -4.46 18.45
C PRO A 103 -8.05 -3.89 19.35
N LEU A 104 -9.29 -4.28 19.10
CA LEU A 104 -10.37 -4.16 20.08
C LEU A 104 -9.99 -4.88 21.39
N GLU A 105 -10.70 -4.59 22.48
CA GLU A 105 -10.38 -5.06 23.83
C GLU A 105 -9.07 -4.48 24.41
N THR A 106 -8.52 -3.44 23.79
CA THR A 106 -7.46 -2.63 24.40
C THR A 106 -8.03 -1.81 25.58
N LEU A 107 -7.30 -1.76 26.69
CA LEU A 107 -7.69 -0.99 27.88
C LEU A 107 -7.44 0.50 27.64
N LEU A 108 -8.48 1.24 27.29
CA LEU A 108 -8.38 2.65 26.83
C LEU A 108 -7.98 3.65 27.94
N THR A 109 -8.11 3.27 29.21
CA THR A 109 -7.71 4.12 30.35
C THR A 109 -6.19 4.19 30.51
N ILE A 110 -5.45 3.27 29.88
CA ILE A 110 -3.99 3.26 29.84
C ILE A 110 -3.57 3.70 28.43
N PRO A 111 -2.88 4.84 28.30
CA PRO A 111 -2.46 5.35 26.98
C PRO A 111 -1.56 4.36 26.24
N LEU A 112 -1.61 4.40 24.89
CA LEU A 112 -0.62 3.73 24.06
C LEU A 112 0.76 4.34 24.32
N THR A 113 1.77 3.50 24.46
CA THR A 113 3.16 3.93 24.67
C THR A 113 3.98 3.67 23.41
N ILE A 114 4.71 4.68 22.97
CA ILE A 114 5.74 4.56 21.93
C ILE A 114 7.09 4.74 22.58
N SER A 115 7.98 3.76 22.43
CA SER A 115 9.40 3.87 22.76
C SER A 115 10.18 4.01 21.46
N PHE A 116 10.65 5.21 21.20
CA PHE A 116 11.44 5.53 19.99
C PHE A 116 12.85 4.94 20.11
N ASP A 117 13.40 4.97 21.34
CA ASP A 117 14.61 4.33 21.79
C ASP A 117 14.52 4.07 23.31
N GLU A 118 15.62 3.77 24.00
CA GLU A 118 15.66 3.48 25.43
C GLU A 118 15.32 4.70 26.30
N GLU A 119 15.61 5.91 25.84
CA GLU A 119 15.44 7.16 26.61
C GLU A 119 14.18 7.93 26.21
N ASN A 120 13.74 7.78 24.97
CA ASN A 120 12.64 8.55 24.41
C ASN A 120 11.35 7.74 24.38
N VAL A 121 10.57 7.85 25.44
CA VAL A 121 9.29 7.17 25.63
C VAL A 121 8.18 8.19 25.76
N LYS A 122 7.10 8.02 24.98
CA LYS A 122 5.92 8.89 25.02
C LYS A 122 4.63 8.11 25.07
N GLN A 123 3.61 8.73 25.66
CA GLN A 123 2.27 8.18 25.79
C GLN A 123 1.26 9.02 25.00
N TYR A 124 0.35 8.34 24.34
CA TYR A 124 -0.68 8.95 23.50
C TYR A 124 -2.06 8.39 23.86
N PRO A 125 -3.04 9.25 24.15
CA PRO A 125 -4.40 8.79 24.45
C PRO A 125 -5.08 8.22 23.21
N PHE A 126 -6.02 7.32 23.41
CA PHE A 126 -6.88 6.84 22.33
C PHE A 126 -7.82 7.93 21.87
N SER A 127 -8.02 8.02 20.57
CA SER A 127 -8.94 8.99 19.96
C SER A 127 -10.36 8.45 19.91
N PHE A 128 -10.53 7.24 19.40
CA PHE A 128 -11.82 6.51 19.30
C PHE A 128 -11.57 5.05 18.93
N CYS A 129 -12.62 4.23 19.00
CA CYS A 129 -12.63 2.88 18.44
C CYS A 129 -13.76 2.73 17.43
N ASN A 130 -13.56 1.88 16.43
CA ASN A 130 -14.57 1.47 15.45
C ASN A 130 -14.50 -0.05 15.22
N ALA A 131 -15.11 -0.56 14.16
CA ALA A 131 -15.16 -2.00 13.87
C ALA A 131 -13.78 -2.62 13.54
N ILE A 132 -12.80 -1.83 13.10
CA ILE A 132 -11.46 -2.32 12.74
C ILE A 132 -10.47 -2.29 13.91
N GLY A 133 -10.72 -1.49 14.96
CA GLY A 133 -9.81 -1.37 16.10
C GLY A 133 -9.96 -0.04 16.83
N CYS A 134 -9.05 0.21 17.76
CA CYS A 134 -8.93 1.47 18.49
C CYS A 134 -7.79 2.31 17.90
N ILE A 135 -8.06 3.56 17.64
CA ILE A 135 -7.21 4.48 16.90
C ILE A 135 -6.54 5.46 17.85
N VAL A 136 -5.22 5.60 17.70
CA VAL A 136 -4.41 6.64 18.32
C VAL A 136 -3.86 7.55 17.23
N ARG A 137 -4.02 8.86 17.42
CA ARG A 137 -3.43 9.88 16.55
C ARG A 137 -2.19 10.45 17.21
N VAL A 138 -1.09 10.42 16.49
CA VAL A 138 0.23 10.80 17.00
C VAL A 138 0.75 11.97 16.18
N GLY A 139 1.20 13.02 16.86
CA GLY A 139 2.00 14.08 16.24
C GLY A 139 3.48 13.83 16.56
N LEU A 140 4.32 13.79 15.53
CA LEU A 140 5.76 13.56 15.65
C LEU A 140 6.52 14.84 15.35
N THR A 141 7.43 15.18 16.26
CA THR A 141 8.35 16.31 16.10
C THR A 141 9.53 15.96 15.18
N GLU A 142 10.25 16.96 14.69
CA GLU A 142 11.47 16.78 13.90
C GLU A 142 12.50 15.91 14.62
N ASN A 143 12.66 16.09 15.95
CA ASN A 143 13.57 15.31 16.75
C ASN A 143 13.18 13.82 16.78
N GLU A 144 11.90 13.51 16.95
CA GLU A 144 11.41 12.12 16.94
C GLU A 144 11.58 11.46 15.57
N ILE A 145 11.30 12.20 14.50
CA ILE A 145 11.58 11.73 13.13
C ILE A 145 13.09 11.46 12.95
N SER A 146 13.94 12.34 13.49
CA SER A 146 15.39 12.14 13.43
C SER A 146 15.85 10.87 14.17
N ILE A 147 15.23 10.56 15.33
CA ILE A 147 15.49 9.33 16.07
C ILE A 147 15.05 8.10 15.25
N LEU A 148 13.84 8.14 14.69
CA LEU A 148 13.30 7.05 13.86
C LEU A 148 14.16 6.81 12.62
N LYS A 149 14.68 7.87 11.97
CA LYS A 149 15.58 7.75 10.80
C LYS A 149 16.91 7.08 11.12
N LYS A 150 17.38 7.15 12.35
CA LYS A 150 18.68 6.60 12.80
C LYS A 150 18.53 5.23 13.47
N GLY A 151 17.34 4.90 13.96
CA GLY A 151 17.08 3.67 14.68
C GLY A 151 16.95 2.46 13.75
N ALA A 152 16.96 1.29 14.36
CA ALA A 152 16.64 0.03 13.67
C ALA A 152 15.24 -0.48 14.01
N THR A 153 14.77 -0.20 15.23
CA THR A 153 13.48 -0.63 15.73
C THR A 153 12.97 0.37 16.76
N ALA A 154 11.69 0.66 16.73
CA ALA A 154 10.95 1.29 17.81
C ALA A 154 9.91 0.29 18.36
N ASN A 155 9.29 0.60 19.51
CA ASN A 155 8.30 -0.27 20.13
C ASN A 155 7.00 0.46 20.37
N ILE A 156 5.89 -0.20 20.10
CA ILE A 156 4.54 0.26 20.42
C ILE A 156 3.94 -0.70 21.44
N SER A 157 3.44 -0.18 22.56
CA SER A 157 2.90 -0.99 23.64
C SER A 157 1.50 -0.56 24.03
N VAL A 158 0.63 -1.53 24.25
CA VAL A 158 -0.75 -1.38 24.73
C VAL A 158 -1.03 -2.37 25.86
N VAL A 159 -2.15 -2.18 26.56
CA VAL A 159 -2.63 -3.10 27.60
C VAL A 159 -3.96 -3.69 27.17
N HIS A 160 -4.12 -5.00 27.28
CA HIS A 160 -5.37 -5.70 27.00
C HIS A 160 -6.29 -5.69 28.24
N ILE A 161 -7.59 -5.51 28.03
CA ILE A 161 -8.56 -5.38 29.14
C ILE A 161 -8.60 -6.60 30.08
N SER A 162 -8.36 -7.80 29.55
CA SER A 162 -8.31 -9.03 30.37
C SER A 162 -7.01 -9.21 31.15
N GLN A 163 -5.98 -8.41 30.86
CA GLN A 163 -4.65 -8.50 31.50
C GLN A 163 -4.12 -7.10 31.82
N PRO A 164 -4.77 -6.36 32.76
CA PRO A 164 -4.48 -4.94 32.99
C PRO A 164 -3.07 -4.67 33.56
N ASN A 165 -2.40 -5.68 34.06
CA ASN A 165 -1.02 -5.57 34.61
C ASN A 165 0.05 -6.02 33.60
N ARG A 166 -0.34 -6.30 32.32
CA ARG A 166 0.59 -6.79 31.31
C ARG A 166 0.52 -5.93 30.04
N GLN A 167 1.65 -5.39 29.64
CA GLN A 167 1.79 -4.75 28.35
C GLN A 167 2.00 -5.77 27.23
N ILE A 168 1.38 -5.50 26.09
CA ILE A 168 1.63 -6.18 24.82
C ILE A 168 2.44 -5.22 23.98
N THR A 169 3.62 -5.64 23.54
CA THR A 169 4.54 -4.81 22.75
C THR A 169 4.66 -5.35 21.34
N PHE A 170 4.57 -4.46 20.38
CA PHE A 170 4.79 -4.70 18.96
C PHE A 170 6.06 -3.98 18.53
N GLY A 171 6.96 -4.69 17.85
CA GLY A 171 8.13 -4.07 17.24
C GLY A 171 7.75 -3.33 15.97
N LEU A 172 8.16 -2.08 15.86
CA LEU A 172 8.07 -1.26 14.66
C LEU A 172 9.43 -1.27 13.98
N SER A 173 9.53 -1.90 12.83
CA SER A 173 10.78 -1.92 12.07
C SER A 173 11.05 -0.56 11.44
N LEU A 174 12.30 -0.12 11.51
CA LEU A 174 12.75 1.12 10.88
C LEU A 174 13.59 0.86 9.61
N ILE A 175 13.64 -0.39 9.16
CA ILE A 175 14.28 -0.75 7.88
C ILE A 175 13.50 -0.11 6.72
N GLY A 176 14.17 0.78 5.98
CA GLY A 176 13.54 1.53 4.89
C GLY A 176 12.78 2.79 5.32
N PHE A 177 12.69 3.09 6.63
CA PHE A 177 11.92 4.22 7.17
C PHE A 177 12.26 5.54 6.47
N THR A 178 13.54 5.91 6.39
CA THR A 178 13.96 7.19 5.79
C THR A 178 13.52 7.33 4.34
N ALA A 179 13.75 6.30 3.53
CA ALA A 179 13.41 6.33 2.12
C ALA A 179 11.88 6.32 1.89
N ALA A 180 11.13 5.57 2.70
CA ALA A 180 9.67 5.57 2.65
C ALA A 180 9.09 6.93 3.09
N PHE A 181 9.60 7.50 4.19
CA PHE A 181 9.17 8.77 4.73
C PHE A 181 9.32 9.93 3.73
N GLU A 182 10.43 9.97 2.99
CA GLU A 182 10.69 11.00 1.99
C GLU A 182 9.73 10.93 0.79
N ARG A 183 9.10 9.80 0.57
CA ARG A 183 8.12 9.58 -0.52
C ARG A 183 6.66 9.81 -0.09
N THR A 184 6.39 9.99 1.19
CA THR A 184 5.02 10.32 1.63
C THR A 184 4.62 11.72 1.19
N SER A 185 3.34 11.94 1.02
CA SER A 185 2.78 13.27 0.75
C SER A 185 2.95 14.19 1.94
N ILE A 186 3.10 15.48 1.66
CA ILE A 186 3.05 16.52 2.69
C ILE A 186 1.60 17.00 2.79
N LEU A 187 0.98 16.76 3.95
CA LEU A 187 -0.38 17.18 4.23
C LEU A 187 -0.38 18.45 5.10
N GLY A 188 -1.39 19.27 4.91
CA GLY A 188 -1.57 20.55 5.62
C GLY A 188 -1.27 21.76 4.74
N ASN A 189 -1.97 22.83 5.02
CA ASN A 189 -1.78 24.17 4.42
C ASN A 189 -0.86 25.01 5.28
#